data_3b40163573a6962d6a9e3590e8d052e3
#
_entry.id   3b40163573a6962d6a9e3590e8d052e3
#
_cell.length_a   1.000
_cell.length_b   1.000
_cell.length_c   1.000
_cell.angle_alpha   90.00
_cell.angle_beta   90.00
_cell.angle_gamma   90.00
#
_symmetry.space_group_name_H-M   'P 1'
#
loop_
_entity.id
_entity.type
_entity.pdbx_description
1 polymer ?
#
loop_
_entity_poly.entity_id
_entity_poly.type
_entity_poly.pdbx_seq_one_letter_code
_entity_poly.pdbx_strand_id
1 'polypeptide(L)'
;MRPALRLLATPTRITRGSKPEPMALLPPILLYRRLLRAHRKHLPAEMRVLGDQYVKSEFKAHQKIDNPVHIVGFLTEWQSYTQMIEGDAWKGEKMDRAKVEKMSDEQIAQMYELMQSIRETEVEDNEAEVAARREAEEGGKKD
;
A
#
# COMPACT_ATOMS: atom_id res chain seq x y z
N MET A 1 -0.42 47.61 25.38
CA MET A 1 -0.90 46.20 25.29
C MET A 1 -1.44 45.94 23.90
N ARG A 2 -0.78 45.10 23.14
CA ARG A 2 -1.27 44.69 21.82
C ARG A 2 -2.12 43.42 21.99
N PRO A 3 -3.37 43.36 21.49
CA PRO A 3 -4.14 42.14 21.55
C PRO A 3 -3.51 41.08 20.66
N ALA A 4 -3.23 39.91 21.20
CA ALA A 4 -2.80 38.76 20.45
C ALA A 4 -3.95 38.30 19.54
N LEU A 5 -3.81 38.48 18.24
CA LEU A 5 -4.69 37.90 17.25
C LEU A 5 -4.55 36.37 17.31
N ARG A 6 -5.52 35.70 17.89
CA ARG A 6 -5.66 34.25 17.79
C ARG A 6 -6.02 33.93 16.34
N LEU A 7 -5.06 33.42 15.61
CA LEU A 7 -5.32 32.76 14.32
C LEU A 7 -6.13 31.49 14.59
N LEU A 8 -7.44 31.61 14.51
CA LEU A 8 -8.35 30.47 14.47
C LEU A 8 -8.14 29.79 13.13
N ALA A 9 -7.55 28.61 13.15
CA ALA A 9 -7.52 27.75 11.97
C ALA A 9 -8.98 27.42 11.59
N THR A 10 -9.44 28.00 10.50
CA THR A 10 -10.76 27.65 9.93
C THR A 10 -10.65 26.23 9.35
N PRO A 11 -11.53 25.30 9.73
CA PRO A 11 -11.53 23.97 9.12
C PRO A 11 -11.89 24.13 7.65
N THR A 12 -10.96 23.79 6.78
CA THR A 12 -11.23 23.75 5.33
C THR A 12 -12.30 22.73 5.06
N ARG A 13 -13.46 23.20 4.64
CA ARG A 13 -14.59 22.36 4.26
C ARG A 13 -14.18 21.54 3.05
N ILE A 14 -13.94 20.25 3.23
CA ILE A 14 -13.66 19.32 2.14
C ILE A 14 -14.93 19.23 1.30
N THR A 15 -14.97 19.91 0.18
CA THR A 15 -16.02 19.77 -0.82
C THR A 15 -15.87 18.41 -1.49
N ARG A 16 -16.89 17.56 -1.36
CA ARG A 16 -17.01 16.30 -2.11
C ARG A 16 -16.86 16.62 -3.60
N GLY A 17 -15.77 16.23 -4.22
CA GLY A 17 -15.57 16.32 -5.66
C GLY A 17 -14.34 17.07 -6.16
N SER A 18 -13.51 17.68 -5.29
CA SER A 18 -12.23 18.21 -5.74
C SER A 18 -11.23 17.05 -5.85
N LYS A 19 -10.50 17.00 -6.98
CA LYS A 19 -9.31 16.15 -7.10
C LYS A 19 -8.45 16.41 -5.87
N PRO A 20 -7.88 15.36 -5.24
CA PRO A 20 -7.00 15.56 -4.11
C PRO A 20 -5.88 16.52 -4.54
N GLU A 21 -5.77 17.65 -3.84
CA GLU A 21 -4.67 18.58 -4.02
C GLU A 21 -3.35 17.79 -3.89
N PRO A 22 -2.37 18.04 -4.76
CA PRO A 22 -1.09 17.36 -4.66
C PRO A 22 -0.51 17.64 -3.29
N MET A 23 -0.42 16.59 -2.47
CA MET A 23 0.10 16.70 -1.11
C MET A 23 1.56 17.13 -1.19
N ALA A 24 1.92 18.14 -0.41
CA ALA A 24 3.31 18.59 -0.30
C ALA A 24 4.22 17.40 0.06
N LEU A 25 5.44 17.39 -0.48
CA LEU A 25 6.40 16.34 -0.25
C LEU A 25 6.77 16.25 1.23
N LEU A 26 6.57 15.08 1.82
CA LEU A 26 6.88 14.83 3.22
C LEU A 26 8.39 14.65 3.44
N PRO A 27 8.92 15.10 4.58
CA PRO A 27 10.29 14.77 5.00
C PRO A 27 10.51 13.25 5.11
N PRO A 28 11.74 12.75 4.91
CA PRO A 28 12.03 11.32 4.85
C PRO A 28 11.53 10.51 6.05
N ILE A 29 11.75 10.99 7.26
CA ILE A 29 11.36 10.28 8.49
C ILE A 29 9.83 10.22 8.65
N LEU A 30 9.13 11.29 8.33
CA LEU A 30 7.68 11.32 8.40
C LEU A 30 7.05 10.40 7.35
N LEU A 31 7.58 10.42 6.14
CA LEU A 31 7.16 9.53 5.07
C LEU A 31 7.41 8.06 5.42
N TYR A 32 8.59 7.73 5.91
CA TYR A 32 8.94 6.38 6.35
C TYR A 32 7.98 5.82 7.40
N ARG A 33 7.67 6.61 8.43
CA ARG A 33 6.71 6.22 9.47
C ARG A 33 5.30 6.05 8.93
N ARG A 34 4.87 6.95 8.04
CA ARG A 34 3.55 6.89 7.39
C ARG A 34 3.44 5.63 6.54
N LEU A 35 4.45 5.31 5.77
CA LEU A 35 4.51 4.16 4.88
C LEU A 35 4.42 2.83 5.66
N LEU A 36 5.22 2.66 6.72
CA LEU A 36 5.12 1.47 7.56
C LEU A 36 3.76 1.34 8.27
N ARG A 37 3.13 2.47 8.59
CA ARG A 37 1.77 2.48 9.14
C ARG A 37 0.74 2.09 8.08
N ALA A 38 0.88 2.54 6.84
CA ALA A 38 0.03 2.16 5.73
C ALA A 38 0.12 0.66 5.46
N HIS A 39 1.32 0.08 5.44
CA HIS A 39 1.52 -1.36 5.32
C HIS A 39 0.77 -2.14 6.41
N ARG A 40 0.85 -1.71 7.66
CA ARG A 40 0.15 -2.38 8.77
C ARG A 40 -1.36 -2.35 8.64
N LYS A 41 -1.91 -1.28 8.06
CA LYS A 41 -3.36 -1.09 7.96
C LYS A 41 -3.97 -1.76 6.73
N HIS A 42 -3.24 -1.79 5.63
CA HIS A 42 -3.80 -2.09 4.31
C HIS A 42 -3.23 -3.35 3.67
N LEU A 43 -2.05 -3.81 4.07
CA LEU A 43 -1.44 -5.01 3.51
C LEU A 43 -1.68 -6.24 4.38
N PRO A 44 -1.94 -7.41 3.75
CA PRO A 44 -1.95 -8.69 4.45
C PRO A 44 -0.56 -9.00 5.05
N ALA A 45 -0.52 -9.86 6.08
CA ALA A 45 0.68 -10.09 6.89
C ALA A 45 1.90 -10.53 6.06
N GLU A 46 1.71 -11.38 5.09
CA GLU A 46 2.78 -11.91 4.23
C GLU A 46 3.38 -10.83 3.34
N MET A 47 2.53 -10.05 2.67
CA MET A 47 2.98 -8.92 1.84
C MET A 47 3.64 -7.83 2.68
N ARG A 48 3.17 -7.64 3.93
CA ARG A 48 3.73 -6.66 4.84
C ARG A 48 5.16 -7.00 5.25
N VAL A 49 5.46 -8.26 5.54
CA VAL A 49 6.82 -8.69 5.91
C VAL A 49 7.81 -8.34 4.79
N LEU A 50 7.47 -8.71 3.56
CA LEU A 50 8.29 -8.41 2.38
C LEU A 50 8.38 -6.90 2.13
N GLY A 51 7.26 -6.21 2.16
CA GLY A 51 7.19 -4.76 1.93
C GLY A 51 7.97 -3.95 2.97
N ASP A 52 7.84 -4.27 4.25
CA ASP A 52 8.58 -3.60 5.32
C ASP A 52 10.09 -3.83 5.22
N GLN A 53 10.51 -5.03 4.85
CA GLN A 53 11.92 -5.33 4.63
C GLN A 53 12.49 -4.52 3.47
N TYR A 54 11.76 -4.45 2.37
CA TYR A 54 12.16 -3.67 1.20
C TYR A 54 12.26 -2.18 1.52
N VAL A 55 11.24 -1.61 2.13
CA VAL A 55 11.24 -0.19 2.56
C VAL A 55 12.43 0.13 3.45
N LYS A 56 12.72 -0.70 4.44
CA LYS A 56 13.84 -0.51 5.36
C LYS A 56 15.18 -0.50 4.63
N SER A 57 15.37 -1.42 3.69
CA SER A 57 16.61 -1.50 2.90
C SER A 57 16.78 -0.28 2.00
N GLU A 58 15.72 0.15 1.32
CA GLU A 58 15.73 1.30 0.42
C GLU A 58 15.99 2.62 1.14
N PHE A 59 15.28 2.88 2.23
CA PHE A 59 15.51 4.09 3.02
C PHE A 59 16.90 4.12 3.63
N LYS A 60 17.44 2.98 4.05
CA LYS A 60 18.81 2.87 4.56
C LYS A 60 19.85 3.15 3.47
N ALA A 61 19.65 2.61 2.27
CA ALA A 61 20.55 2.83 1.13
C ALA A 61 20.60 4.31 0.73
N HIS A 62 19.45 5.01 0.82
CA HIS A 62 19.35 6.42 0.44
C HIS A 62 19.74 7.43 1.51
N GLN A 63 20.08 7.00 2.73
CA GLN A 63 20.51 7.91 3.81
C GLN A 63 21.75 8.74 3.50
N LYS A 64 22.64 8.20 2.66
CA LYS A 64 23.95 8.82 2.35
C LYS A 64 23.96 9.58 1.02
N ILE A 65 22.81 9.70 0.37
CA ILE A 65 22.71 10.39 -0.92
C ILE A 65 22.53 11.88 -0.67
N ASP A 66 23.45 12.68 -1.19
CA ASP A 66 23.45 14.15 -1.03
C ASP A 66 22.82 14.88 -2.23
N ASN A 67 22.57 14.18 -3.34
CA ASN A 67 22.01 14.82 -4.53
C ASN A 67 20.53 15.16 -4.36
N PRO A 68 20.15 16.44 -4.36
CA PRO A 68 18.76 16.87 -4.13
C PRO A 68 17.76 16.29 -5.13
N VAL A 69 18.15 16.13 -6.38
CA VAL A 69 17.27 15.60 -7.45
C VAL A 69 16.93 14.14 -7.16
N HIS A 70 17.90 13.35 -6.76
CA HIS A 70 17.68 11.95 -6.38
C HIS A 70 16.80 11.82 -5.13
N ILE A 71 17.03 12.66 -4.14
CA ILE A 71 16.25 12.66 -2.89
C ILE A 71 14.79 13.01 -3.19
N VAL A 72 14.53 14.07 -3.95
CA VAL A 72 13.18 14.49 -4.32
C VAL A 72 12.46 13.41 -5.14
N GLY A 73 13.14 12.82 -6.12
CA GLY A 73 12.60 11.71 -6.91
C GLY A 73 12.22 10.51 -6.06
N PHE A 74 13.14 10.06 -5.20
CA PHE A 74 12.93 8.96 -4.26
C PHE A 74 11.72 9.20 -3.34
N LEU A 75 11.65 10.36 -2.70
CA LEU A 75 10.56 10.70 -1.80
C LEU A 75 9.22 10.83 -2.53
N THR A 76 9.22 11.36 -3.75
CA THR A 76 8.01 11.50 -4.57
C THR A 76 7.42 10.14 -4.92
N GLU A 77 8.26 9.20 -5.36
CA GLU A 77 7.82 7.85 -5.70
C GLU A 77 7.25 7.11 -4.48
N TRP A 78 7.94 7.15 -3.35
CA TRP A 78 7.48 6.52 -2.12
C TRP A 78 6.22 7.19 -1.54
N GLN A 79 6.08 8.49 -1.70
CA GLN A 79 4.85 9.18 -1.29
C GLN A 79 3.66 8.78 -2.17
N SER A 80 3.85 8.68 -3.48
CA SER A 80 2.83 8.18 -4.41
C SER A 80 2.43 6.74 -4.11
N TYR A 81 3.40 5.89 -3.84
CA TYR A 81 3.14 4.52 -3.40
C TYR A 81 2.34 4.47 -2.09
N THR A 82 2.71 5.27 -1.10
CA THR A 82 1.99 5.34 0.18
C THR A 82 0.53 5.76 -0.01
N GLN A 83 0.29 6.78 -0.84
CA GLN A 83 -1.06 7.24 -1.16
C GLN A 83 -1.88 6.18 -1.89
N MET A 84 -1.27 5.43 -2.79
CA MET A 84 -1.91 4.32 -3.49
C MET A 84 -2.35 3.21 -2.51
N ILE A 85 -1.48 2.83 -1.58
CA ILE A 85 -1.79 1.83 -0.56
C ILE A 85 -2.90 2.33 0.38
N GLU A 86 -2.82 3.57 0.85
CA GLU A 86 -3.84 4.16 1.74
C GLU A 86 -5.21 4.32 1.08
N GLY A 87 -5.22 4.57 -0.23
CA GLY A 87 -6.47 4.70 -1.00
C GLY A 87 -7.15 3.37 -1.34
N ASP A 88 -6.52 2.23 -1.04
CA ASP A 88 -7.00 0.89 -1.46
C ASP A 88 -7.30 0.75 -2.96
N ALA A 89 -6.89 1.72 -3.77
CA ALA A 89 -7.13 1.75 -5.21
C ALA A 89 -6.43 0.61 -5.98
N TRP A 90 -5.38 0.05 -5.40
CA TRP A 90 -4.65 -1.09 -5.95
C TRP A 90 -5.42 -2.42 -5.85
N LYS A 91 -6.41 -2.50 -4.94
CA LYS A 91 -7.26 -3.68 -4.80
C LYS A 91 -8.25 -3.74 -5.96
N GLY A 92 -8.10 -4.76 -6.79
CA GLY A 92 -8.98 -4.98 -7.95
C GLY A 92 -8.69 -4.09 -9.16
N GLU A 93 -7.63 -3.29 -9.14
CA GLU A 93 -7.18 -2.57 -10.32
C GLU A 93 -6.65 -3.55 -11.36
N LYS A 94 -7.21 -3.47 -12.57
CA LYS A 94 -6.76 -4.28 -13.69
C LYS A 94 -5.49 -3.68 -14.28
N MET A 95 -4.54 -4.55 -14.61
CA MET A 95 -3.33 -4.11 -15.30
C MET A 95 -3.67 -3.45 -16.62
N ASP A 96 -3.05 -2.31 -16.89
CA ASP A 96 -3.24 -1.58 -18.15
C ASP A 96 -2.76 -2.45 -19.34
N ARG A 97 -3.64 -2.60 -20.33
CA ARG A 97 -3.37 -3.39 -21.54
C ARG A 97 -2.10 -2.93 -22.26
N ALA A 98 -1.87 -1.62 -22.29
CA ALA A 98 -0.68 -1.05 -22.90
C ALA A 98 0.63 -1.49 -22.20
N LYS A 99 0.59 -1.76 -20.90
CA LYS A 99 1.73 -2.31 -20.16
C LYS A 99 1.95 -3.78 -20.49
N VAL A 100 0.88 -4.56 -20.61
CA VAL A 100 0.96 -5.99 -20.98
C VAL A 100 1.53 -6.16 -22.39
N GLU A 101 1.12 -5.33 -23.34
CA GLU A 101 1.61 -5.37 -24.72
C GLU A 101 3.11 -5.05 -24.86
N LYS A 102 3.70 -4.38 -23.87
CA LYS A 102 5.14 -4.06 -23.82
C LYS A 102 5.97 -5.12 -23.09
N MET A 103 5.34 -6.10 -22.48
CA MET A 103 6.02 -7.18 -21.78
C MET A 103 6.58 -8.21 -22.76
N SER A 104 7.71 -8.82 -22.39
CA SER A 104 8.24 -9.98 -23.13
C SER A 104 7.38 -11.22 -22.86
N ASP A 105 7.45 -12.20 -23.75
CA ASP A 105 6.72 -13.47 -23.60
C ASP A 105 7.08 -14.19 -22.28
N GLU A 106 8.34 -14.09 -21.85
CA GLU A 106 8.81 -14.62 -20.58
C GLU A 106 8.15 -13.92 -19.37
N GLN A 107 8.02 -12.59 -19.43
CA GLN A 107 7.36 -11.83 -18.37
C GLN A 107 5.87 -12.13 -18.29
N ILE A 108 5.22 -12.33 -19.45
CA ILE A 108 3.82 -12.73 -19.51
C ILE A 108 3.64 -14.13 -18.92
N ALA A 109 4.53 -15.07 -19.24
CA ALA A 109 4.49 -16.42 -18.69
C ALA A 109 4.67 -16.41 -17.15
N GLN A 110 5.65 -15.69 -16.64
CA GLN A 110 5.88 -15.54 -15.20
C GLN A 110 4.69 -14.90 -14.49
N MET A 111 4.08 -13.88 -15.09
CA MET A 111 2.88 -13.25 -14.54
C MET A 111 1.70 -14.23 -14.52
N TYR A 112 1.55 -15.06 -15.55
CA TYR A 112 0.51 -16.08 -15.61
C TYR A 112 0.69 -17.16 -14.53
N GLU A 113 1.91 -17.64 -14.32
CA GLU A 113 2.23 -18.59 -13.25
C GLU A 113 1.94 -17.99 -11.87
N LEU A 114 2.31 -16.74 -11.66
CA LEU A 114 1.99 -16.02 -10.42
C LEU A 114 0.48 -15.92 -10.20
N MET A 115 -0.28 -15.58 -11.23
CA MET A 115 -1.74 -15.51 -11.14
C MET A 115 -2.37 -16.88 -10.84
N GLN A 116 -1.81 -17.95 -11.36
CA GLN A 116 -2.28 -19.32 -11.06
C GLN A 116 -1.99 -19.67 -9.60
N SER A 117 -0.77 -19.45 -9.13
CA SER A 117 -0.41 -19.74 -7.73
C SER A 117 -1.27 -18.96 -6.72
N ILE A 118 -1.58 -17.69 -7.01
CA ILE A 118 -2.48 -16.89 -6.19
C ILE A 118 -3.89 -17.50 -6.14
N ARG A 119 -4.42 -17.95 -7.28
CA ARG A 119 -5.74 -18.59 -7.32
C ARG A 119 -5.79 -19.91 -6.58
N GLU A 120 -4.73 -20.71 -6.68
CA GLU A 120 -4.62 -21.97 -5.94
C GLU A 120 -4.60 -21.69 -4.42
N THR A 121 -3.83 -20.72 -3.97
CA THR A 121 -3.79 -20.31 -2.57
C THR A 121 -5.14 -19.80 -2.08
N GLU A 122 -5.84 -18.97 -2.87
CA GLU A 122 -7.17 -18.48 -2.52
C GLU A 122 -8.21 -19.60 -2.41
N VAL A 123 -8.11 -20.62 -3.25
CA VAL A 123 -8.99 -21.81 -3.19
C VAL A 123 -8.70 -22.63 -1.95
N GLU A 124 -7.43 -22.89 -1.65
CA GLU A 124 -7.01 -23.64 -0.45
C GLU A 124 -7.44 -22.93 0.84
N ASP A 125 -7.24 -21.60 0.92
CA ASP A 125 -7.65 -20.80 2.08
C ASP A 125 -9.17 -20.83 2.27
N ASN A 126 -9.94 -20.74 1.19
CA ASN A 126 -11.38 -20.77 1.23
C ASN A 126 -11.91 -22.17 1.64
N GLU A 127 -11.31 -23.25 1.16
CA GLU A 127 -11.63 -24.60 1.55
C GLU A 127 -11.30 -24.86 3.03
N ALA A 128 -10.16 -24.35 3.51
CA ALA A 128 -9.77 -24.44 4.91
C ALA A 128 -10.73 -23.67 5.82
N GLU A 129 -11.17 -22.49 5.43
CA GLU A 129 -12.15 -21.70 6.17
C GLU A 129 -13.52 -22.40 6.24
N VAL A 130 -13.97 -22.98 5.12
CA VAL A 130 -15.23 -23.74 5.07
C VAL A 130 -15.16 -25.01 5.93
N ALA A 131 -14.03 -25.71 5.92
CA ALA A 131 -13.81 -26.89 6.76
C ALA A 131 -13.82 -26.53 8.24
N ALA A 132 -13.10 -25.48 8.66
CA ALA A 132 -13.06 -25.00 10.02
C ALA A 132 -14.45 -24.57 10.53
N ARG A 133 -15.24 -23.94 9.66
CA ARG A 133 -16.61 -23.56 10.00
C ARG A 133 -17.54 -24.77 10.23
N ARG A 134 -17.41 -25.81 9.40
CA ARG A 134 -18.19 -27.05 9.56
C ARG A 134 -17.84 -27.76 10.88
N GLU A 135 -16.57 -27.85 11.21
CA GLU A 135 -16.12 -28.44 12.48
C GLU A 135 -16.64 -27.67 13.69
N ALA A 136 -16.68 -26.34 13.62
CA ALA A 136 -17.23 -25.50 14.68
C ALA A 136 -18.76 -25.69 14.84
N GLU A 137 -19.49 -25.91 13.76
CA GLU A 137 -20.95 -26.17 13.78
C GLU A 137 -21.28 -27.57 14.32
N GLU A 138 -20.46 -28.57 14.02
CA GLU A 138 -20.62 -29.94 14.53
C GLU A 138 -20.22 -30.07 16.02
N GLY A 139 -19.19 -29.33 16.44
CA GLY A 139 -18.74 -29.29 17.84
C GLY A 139 -19.74 -28.65 18.79
N GLY A 140 -20.51 -27.65 18.31
CA GLY A 140 -21.55 -26.95 19.10
C GLY A 140 -22.88 -27.73 19.32
N LYS A 141 -23.05 -28.90 18.73
CA LYS A 141 -24.27 -29.72 18.79
C LYS A 141 -24.22 -30.86 19.79
N LYS A 142 -23.14 -30.97 20.55
CA LYS A 142 -22.90 -32.10 21.50
C LYS A 142 -23.08 -31.74 22.99
N ASP A 143 -23.67 -30.58 23.31
CA ASP A 143 -24.07 -30.22 24.67
C ASP A 143 -25.60 -30.15 24.83
#